data_bda734d9f6a0459f5bd89ca81eb5914c
#
_entry.id   bda734d9f6a0459f5bd89ca81eb5914c
#
_cell.length_a   1.000
_cell.length_b   1.000
_cell.length_c   1.000
_cell.angle_alpha   90.00
_cell.angle_beta   90.00
_cell.angle_gamma   90.00
#
_symmetry.space_group_name_H-M   'P 1'
#
loop_
_entity.id
_entity.type
_entity.pdbx_description
1 polymer ?
#
loop_
_entity_poly.entity_id
_entity_poly.type
_entity_poly.pdbx_seq_one_letter_code
_entity_poly.pdbx_strand_id
1 'polypeptide(L)'
;MSEKHIGEVVQVTGPVLDIRFPEGELPALLNAIEIDNHGEKLVVEVAQQTGDNMVRCIAMKSTDGLVRGTKAVDTGGPIAVPVGEECLGRVFNLLGETVDNKPAPETAEKWPIHRDPPSYEEQVPATEILETGIKVVDLICPYAKGGKIGLFGGAGVGKTVLIMELIHNVATAHGGLSVFTGVESVPVKEMTFTTR
;
A
#
# COMPACT_ATOMS: atom_id res chain seq x y z
N MET A 1 -11.06 19.00 16.31
CA MET A 1 -9.90 19.22 15.45
C MET A 1 -8.71 18.84 16.31
N SER A 2 -8.00 17.75 15.99
CA SER A 2 -6.79 17.39 16.72
C SER A 2 -5.75 18.48 16.45
N GLU A 3 -5.10 18.99 17.49
CA GLU A 3 -3.97 19.90 17.32
C GLU A 3 -2.92 19.18 16.47
N LYS A 4 -2.53 19.79 15.37
CA LYS A 4 -1.50 19.23 14.49
C LYS A 4 -0.15 19.43 15.15
N HIS A 5 0.52 18.35 15.52
CA HIS A 5 1.88 18.40 16.05
C HIS A 5 2.86 18.69 14.92
N ILE A 6 3.71 19.67 15.10
CA ILE A 6 4.67 20.12 14.07
C ILE A 6 6.08 19.85 14.57
N GLY A 7 6.78 18.99 13.84
CA GLY A 7 8.20 18.70 14.03
C GLY A 7 9.09 19.38 13.01
N GLU A 8 10.37 19.10 13.09
CA GLU A 8 11.43 19.63 12.23
C GLU A 8 12.36 18.51 11.77
N VAL A 9 12.67 18.47 10.48
CA VAL A 9 13.62 17.50 9.91
C VAL A 9 15.03 17.80 10.43
N VAL A 10 15.61 16.83 11.13
CA VAL A 10 16.96 16.95 11.71
C VAL A 10 18.01 16.33 10.78
N GLN A 11 17.70 15.20 10.17
CA GLN A 11 18.62 14.46 9.32
C GLN A 11 17.88 13.79 8.18
N VAL A 12 18.53 13.74 7.01
CA VAL A 12 18.06 13.00 5.82
C VAL A 12 19.19 12.06 5.39
N THR A 13 18.88 10.77 5.28
CA THR A 13 19.83 9.75 4.86
C THR A 13 19.14 8.81 3.85
N GLY A 14 19.19 9.19 2.56
CA GLY A 14 18.42 8.50 1.54
C GLY A 14 16.93 8.55 1.87
N PRO A 15 16.21 7.41 1.89
CA PRO A 15 14.79 7.37 2.20
C PRO A 15 14.47 7.49 3.70
N VAL A 16 15.49 7.57 4.56
CA VAL A 16 15.31 7.62 6.01
C VAL A 16 15.47 9.05 6.51
N LEU A 17 14.52 9.52 7.29
CA LEU A 17 14.53 10.84 7.91
C LEU A 17 14.44 10.71 9.43
N ASP A 18 15.22 11.55 10.13
CA ASP A 18 15.06 11.77 11.56
C ASP A 18 14.38 13.12 11.77
N ILE A 19 13.27 13.13 12.49
CA ILE A 19 12.41 14.29 12.73
C ILE A 19 12.29 14.49 14.24
N ARG A 20 12.46 15.73 14.70
CA ARG A 20 12.31 16.10 16.10
C ARG A 20 10.96 16.77 16.30
N PHE A 21 10.26 16.40 17.36
CA PHE A 21 9.02 17.00 17.80
C PHE A 21 9.20 17.71 19.15
N PRO A 22 8.31 18.63 19.51
CA PRO A 22 8.27 19.17 20.88
C PRO A 22 8.03 18.07 21.93
N GLU A 23 8.42 18.36 23.16
CA GLU A 23 8.18 17.44 24.28
C GLU A 23 6.68 17.19 24.49
N GLY A 24 6.29 15.91 24.56
CA GLY A 24 4.89 15.51 24.73
C GLY A 24 4.09 15.41 23.43
N GLU A 25 4.67 15.82 22.28
CA GLU A 25 3.99 15.80 20.97
C GLU A 25 4.55 14.74 19.99
N LEU A 26 5.19 13.70 20.56
CA LEU A 26 5.83 12.65 19.74
C LEU A 26 4.78 11.80 19.00
N PRO A 27 4.85 11.69 17.66
CA PRO A 27 3.94 10.86 16.88
C PRO A 27 3.99 9.39 17.29
N ALA A 28 2.84 8.72 17.17
CA ALA A 28 2.78 7.27 17.35
C ALA A 28 3.49 6.54 16.20
N LEU A 29 3.86 5.27 16.46
CA LEU A 29 4.39 4.40 15.40
C LEU A 29 3.35 4.26 14.29
N LEU A 30 3.82 4.15 13.05
CA LEU A 30 3.04 4.05 11.81
C LEU A 30 2.24 5.31 11.45
N ASN A 31 2.32 6.39 12.24
CA ASN A 31 1.72 7.65 11.83
C ASN A 31 2.34 8.17 10.53
N ALA A 32 1.49 8.76 9.71
CA ALA A 32 1.91 9.50 8.52
C ALA A 32 2.27 10.93 8.89
N ILE A 33 3.42 11.38 8.44
CA ILE A 33 3.89 12.77 8.59
C ILE A 33 3.97 13.40 7.21
N GLU A 34 3.44 14.60 7.07
CA GLU A 34 3.46 15.37 5.83
C GLU A 34 4.55 16.43 5.88
N ILE A 35 5.35 16.49 4.83
CA ILE A 35 6.44 17.46 4.65
C ILE A 35 6.24 18.15 3.32
N ASP A 36 6.36 19.48 3.31
CA ASP A 36 6.40 20.23 2.05
C ASP A 36 7.86 20.26 1.55
N ASN A 37 8.10 19.58 0.45
CA ASN A 37 9.38 19.58 -0.24
C ASN A 37 9.28 20.46 -1.50
N HIS A 38 9.50 21.76 -1.34
CA HIS A 38 9.45 22.75 -2.41
C HIS A 38 8.14 22.80 -3.21
N GLY A 39 7.00 22.63 -2.53
CA GLY A 39 5.68 22.59 -3.14
C GLY A 39 5.21 21.20 -3.56
N GLU A 40 6.05 20.18 -3.40
CA GLU A 40 5.68 18.79 -3.56
C GLU A 40 5.42 18.17 -2.17
N LYS A 41 4.26 17.54 -2.00
CA LYS A 41 3.91 16.84 -0.78
C LYS A 41 4.70 15.53 -0.67
N LEU A 42 5.58 15.45 0.32
CA LEU A 42 6.27 14.23 0.72
C LEU A 42 5.58 13.66 1.96
N VAL A 43 5.16 12.41 1.87
CA VAL A 43 4.63 11.66 3.02
C VAL A 43 5.71 10.70 3.51
N VAL A 44 5.90 10.67 4.83
CA VAL A 44 6.82 9.75 5.49
C VAL A 44 6.08 9.02 6.62
N GLU A 45 6.46 7.79 6.89
CA GLU A 45 5.85 6.95 7.94
C GLU A 45 6.80 6.80 9.12
N VAL A 46 6.28 6.91 10.33
CA VAL A 46 7.07 6.71 11.56
C VAL A 46 7.37 5.23 11.73
N ALA A 47 8.64 4.86 11.56
CA ALA A 47 9.12 3.49 11.73
C ALA A 47 9.63 3.21 13.15
N GLN A 48 10.21 4.20 13.83
CA GLN A 48 10.81 4.04 15.14
C GLN A 48 10.85 5.34 15.93
N GLN A 49 10.66 5.27 17.22
CA GLN A 49 10.98 6.35 18.16
C GLN A 49 12.41 6.14 18.69
N THR A 50 13.28 7.13 18.46
CA THR A 50 14.73 6.99 18.75
C THR A 50 15.16 7.60 20.10
N GLY A 51 14.23 8.21 20.83
CA GLY A 51 14.52 8.98 22.03
C GLY A 51 14.76 10.46 21.75
N ASP A 52 14.97 11.29 22.76
CA ASP A 52 15.19 12.73 22.67
C ASP A 52 14.15 13.47 21.83
N ASN A 53 12.88 13.08 21.95
CA ASN A 53 11.76 13.61 21.16
C ASN A 53 11.96 13.45 19.63
N MET A 54 12.71 12.44 19.21
CA MET A 54 12.94 12.16 17.78
C MET A 54 12.24 10.88 17.33
N VAL A 55 11.78 10.91 16.11
CA VAL A 55 11.27 9.76 15.37
C VAL A 55 12.07 9.53 14.11
N ARG A 56 12.28 8.27 13.79
CA ARG A 56 12.86 7.82 12.53
C ARG A 56 11.75 7.42 11.60
N CYS A 57 11.75 8.03 10.41
CA CYS A 57 10.69 7.87 9.42
C CYS A 57 11.25 7.33 8.11
N ILE A 58 10.38 6.68 7.34
CA ILE A 58 10.67 6.17 6.00
C ILE A 58 9.86 6.98 5.00
N ALA A 59 10.53 7.54 4.00
CA ALA A 59 9.89 8.34 2.95
C ALA A 59 9.20 7.44 1.91
N MET A 60 8.00 7.84 1.49
CA MET A 60 7.21 7.13 0.47
C MET A 60 7.48 7.64 -0.95
N LYS A 61 8.27 8.71 -1.09
CA LYS A 61 8.75 9.27 -2.35
C LYS A 61 10.22 9.66 -2.21
N SER A 62 10.84 10.17 -3.30
CA SER A 62 12.20 10.70 -3.24
C SER A 62 12.32 11.83 -2.21
N THR A 63 13.44 11.85 -1.51
CA THR A 63 13.82 12.88 -0.56
C THR A 63 14.76 13.93 -1.17
N ASP A 64 14.95 13.90 -2.48
CA ASP A 64 15.85 14.82 -3.19
C ASP A 64 15.41 16.26 -2.96
N GLY A 65 16.39 17.12 -2.64
CA GLY A 65 16.16 18.52 -2.34
C GLY A 65 15.64 18.84 -0.94
N LEU A 66 15.29 17.84 -0.12
CA LEU A 66 14.83 18.07 1.24
C LEU A 66 15.96 18.56 2.13
N VAL A 67 15.74 19.67 2.84
CA VAL A 67 16.74 20.30 3.70
C VAL A 67 16.40 20.11 5.18
N ARG A 68 17.43 20.19 6.02
CA ARG A 68 17.25 20.26 7.48
C ARG A 68 16.48 21.50 7.86
N GLY A 69 15.67 21.41 8.90
CA GLY A 69 14.83 22.53 9.37
C GLY A 69 13.50 22.61 8.65
N THR A 70 13.23 21.75 7.67
CA THR A 70 11.92 21.70 7.02
C THR A 70 10.86 21.23 8.01
N LYS A 71 9.71 21.90 8.03
CA LYS A 71 8.58 21.57 8.91
C LYS A 71 7.95 20.24 8.49
N ALA A 72 7.65 19.42 9.49
CA ALA A 72 7.01 18.12 9.36
C ALA A 72 5.75 18.10 10.21
N VAL A 73 4.61 17.79 9.61
CA VAL A 73 3.29 17.86 10.25
C VAL A 73 2.77 16.46 10.47
N ASP A 74 2.55 16.06 11.72
CA ASP A 74 1.87 14.79 12.04
C ASP A 74 0.40 14.87 11.61
N THR A 75 -0.07 13.86 10.91
CA THR A 75 -1.47 13.75 10.48
C THR A 75 -2.38 13.20 11.59
N GLY A 76 -1.79 12.66 12.66
CA GLY A 76 -2.48 12.03 13.78
C GLY A 76 -2.98 10.62 13.51
N GLY A 77 -2.54 9.98 12.43
CA GLY A 77 -2.90 8.62 12.09
C GLY A 77 -2.03 8.01 10.98
N PRO A 78 -2.20 6.74 10.68
CA PRO A 78 -1.45 6.06 9.63
C PRO A 78 -1.88 6.51 8.23
N ILE A 79 -1.08 6.13 7.22
CA ILE A 79 -1.47 6.27 5.82
C ILE A 79 -2.78 5.53 5.59
N ALA A 80 -3.77 6.19 4.99
CA ALA A 80 -5.08 5.62 4.72
C ALA A 80 -5.43 5.75 3.24
N VAL A 81 -6.00 4.68 2.67
CA VAL A 81 -6.36 4.58 1.27
C VAL A 81 -7.87 4.50 1.09
N PRO A 82 -8.42 5.03 -0.01
CA PRO A 82 -9.85 4.92 -0.29
C PRO A 82 -10.24 3.46 -0.51
N VAL A 83 -11.43 3.09 -0.04
CA VAL A 83 -12.02 1.76 -0.22
C VAL A 83 -13.48 1.90 -0.67
N GLY A 84 -14.03 0.85 -1.27
CA GLY A 84 -15.42 0.83 -1.72
C GLY A 84 -15.55 0.44 -3.20
N GLU A 85 -16.77 0.35 -3.67
CA GLU A 85 -17.08 -0.03 -5.06
C GLU A 85 -16.56 1.00 -6.08
N GLU A 86 -16.46 2.26 -5.67
CA GLU A 86 -15.95 3.37 -6.50
C GLU A 86 -14.46 3.22 -6.83
N CYS A 87 -13.76 2.32 -6.10
CA CYS A 87 -12.36 2.00 -6.37
C CYS A 87 -12.19 0.91 -7.44
N LEU A 88 -13.28 0.27 -7.89
CA LEU A 88 -13.21 -0.76 -8.91
C LEU A 88 -12.79 -0.19 -10.28
N GLY A 89 -11.88 -0.90 -10.94
CA GLY A 89 -11.34 -0.48 -12.24
C GLY A 89 -10.45 0.77 -12.17
N ARG A 90 -9.93 1.10 -10.99
CA ARG A 90 -9.07 2.24 -10.73
C ARG A 90 -7.64 1.80 -10.38
N VAL A 91 -6.69 2.69 -10.60
CA VAL A 91 -5.28 2.47 -10.26
C VAL A 91 -4.83 3.53 -9.26
N PHE A 92 -4.24 3.08 -8.15
CA PHE A 92 -3.79 3.93 -7.06
C PHE A 92 -2.30 3.74 -6.78
N ASN A 93 -1.67 4.78 -6.28
CA ASN A 93 -0.36 4.67 -5.65
C ASN A 93 -0.50 4.25 -4.18
N LEU A 94 0.65 4.09 -3.48
CA LEU A 94 0.72 3.74 -2.07
C LEU A 94 -0.08 4.68 -1.14
N LEU A 95 -0.21 5.94 -1.52
CA LEU A 95 -0.91 6.97 -0.74
C LEU A 95 -2.42 7.03 -1.04
N GLY A 96 -2.93 6.13 -1.90
CA GLY A 96 -4.32 6.16 -2.34
C GLY A 96 -4.64 7.26 -3.33
N GLU A 97 -3.63 7.90 -3.93
CA GLU A 97 -3.81 8.87 -5.00
C GLU A 97 -3.99 8.13 -6.34
N THR A 98 -4.89 8.62 -7.18
CA THR A 98 -5.15 8.01 -8.49
C THR A 98 -4.01 8.30 -9.46
N VAL A 99 -3.52 7.26 -10.14
CA VAL A 99 -2.48 7.35 -11.18
C VAL A 99 -3.01 7.05 -12.59
N ASP A 100 -4.32 6.82 -12.71
CA ASP A 100 -5.01 6.49 -13.95
C ASP A 100 -5.51 7.72 -14.74
N ASN A 101 -5.06 8.92 -14.40
CA ASN A 101 -5.47 10.21 -14.98
C ASN A 101 -6.98 10.51 -14.86
N LYS A 102 -7.68 9.85 -13.96
CA LYS A 102 -9.09 10.12 -13.65
C LYS A 102 -9.21 10.87 -12.31
N PRO A 103 -10.30 11.60 -12.08
CA PRO A 103 -10.53 12.26 -10.80
C PRO A 103 -10.53 11.24 -9.65
N ALA A 104 -10.18 11.70 -8.45
CA ALA A 104 -10.23 10.85 -7.26
C ALA A 104 -11.66 10.31 -7.04
N PRO A 105 -11.81 9.03 -6.63
CA PRO A 105 -13.13 8.51 -6.33
C PRO A 105 -13.72 9.23 -5.11
N GLU A 106 -15.00 9.52 -5.18
CA GLU A 106 -15.75 10.12 -4.07
C GLU A 106 -16.17 9.01 -3.08
N THR A 107 -15.20 8.46 -2.35
CA THR A 107 -15.48 7.46 -1.33
C THR A 107 -15.62 8.13 0.04
N ALA A 108 -16.61 7.70 0.80
CA ALA A 108 -16.81 8.16 2.18
C ALA A 108 -15.86 7.46 3.16
N GLU A 109 -15.33 6.30 2.80
CA GLU A 109 -14.54 5.43 3.67
C GLU A 109 -13.08 5.34 3.23
N LYS A 110 -12.18 5.47 4.23
CA LYS A 110 -10.74 5.22 4.05
C LYS A 110 -10.27 4.24 5.09
N TRP A 111 -9.45 3.29 4.67
CA TRP A 111 -8.86 2.32 5.56
C TRP A 111 -7.36 2.56 5.72
N PRO A 112 -6.84 2.41 6.96
CA PRO A 112 -5.40 2.44 7.18
C PRO A 112 -4.74 1.27 6.45
N ILE A 113 -3.53 1.50 5.91
CA ILE A 113 -2.74 0.45 5.24
C ILE A 113 -2.26 -0.62 6.24
N HIS A 114 -2.10 -0.25 7.51
CA HIS A 114 -1.79 -1.15 8.61
C HIS A 114 -3.09 -1.50 9.35
N ARG A 115 -3.50 -2.75 9.24
CA ARG A 115 -4.69 -3.29 9.91
C ARG A 115 -4.33 -4.58 10.61
N ASP A 116 -4.95 -4.81 11.75
CA ASP A 116 -4.85 -6.09 12.43
C ASP A 116 -5.47 -7.21 11.59
N PRO A 117 -4.86 -8.42 11.61
CA PRO A 117 -5.46 -9.57 10.95
C PRO A 117 -6.79 -9.94 11.63
N PRO A 118 -7.71 -10.63 10.92
CA PRO A 118 -8.92 -11.15 11.53
C PRO A 118 -8.59 -12.08 12.69
N SER A 119 -9.42 -12.04 13.75
CA SER A 119 -9.26 -12.91 14.90
C SER A 119 -9.36 -14.40 14.51
N TYR A 120 -8.84 -15.28 15.35
CA TYR A 120 -8.91 -16.73 15.07
C TYR A 120 -10.35 -17.23 14.91
N GLU A 121 -11.29 -16.64 15.64
CA GLU A 121 -12.71 -17.00 15.61
C GLU A 121 -13.40 -16.59 14.31
N GLU A 122 -12.90 -15.56 13.66
CA GLU A 122 -13.40 -15.07 12.35
C GLU A 122 -12.82 -15.83 11.16
N GLN A 123 -11.79 -16.66 11.39
CA GLN A 123 -11.15 -17.40 10.32
C GLN A 123 -11.91 -18.69 10.01
N VAL A 124 -12.26 -18.88 8.74
CA VAL A 124 -12.84 -20.13 8.25
C VAL A 124 -11.71 -21.03 7.76
N PRO A 125 -11.60 -22.30 8.24
CA PRO A 125 -10.61 -23.22 7.73
C PRO A 125 -10.83 -23.46 6.23
N ALA A 126 -9.72 -23.42 5.47
CA ALA A 126 -9.75 -23.67 4.03
C ALA A 126 -10.04 -25.15 3.75
N THR A 127 -11.27 -25.48 3.39
CA THR A 127 -11.70 -26.83 3.07
C THR A 127 -12.06 -27.02 1.59
N GLU A 128 -12.14 -25.91 0.84
CA GLU A 128 -12.54 -25.93 -0.57
C GLU A 128 -11.37 -25.64 -1.50
N ILE A 129 -11.37 -26.29 -2.65
CA ILE A 129 -10.43 -26.03 -3.73
C ILE A 129 -10.96 -24.86 -4.58
N LEU A 130 -10.08 -23.95 -4.96
CA LEU A 130 -10.36 -22.93 -5.96
C LEU A 130 -10.10 -23.51 -7.35
N GLU A 131 -11.16 -23.73 -8.11
CA GLU A 131 -11.04 -24.13 -9.51
C GLU A 131 -10.53 -22.95 -10.35
N THR A 132 -9.27 -23.05 -10.81
CA THR A 132 -8.61 -21.96 -11.53
C THR A 132 -8.92 -21.98 -13.02
N GLY A 133 -9.43 -23.09 -13.56
CA GLY A 133 -9.63 -23.32 -14.98
C GLY A 133 -8.33 -23.64 -15.74
N ILE A 134 -7.19 -23.68 -15.05
CA ILE A 134 -5.89 -24.01 -15.61
C ILE A 134 -5.61 -25.49 -15.29
N LYS A 135 -5.77 -26.37 -16.28
CA LYS A 135 -5.75 -27.84 -16.10
C LYS A 135 -4.55 -28.35 -15.31
N VAL A 136 -3.36 -27.82 -15.57
CA VAL A 136 -2.14 -28.28 -14.89
C VAL A 136 -2.13 -27.86 -13.42
N VAL A 137 -2.67 -26.70 -13.09
CA VAL A 137 -2.80 -26.22 -11.70
C VAL A 137 -3.84 -27.08 -10.97
N ASP A 138 -5.06 -27.14 -11.51
CA ASP A 138 -6.19 -27.82 -10.85
C ASP A 138 -5.94 -29.32 -10.65
N LEU A 139 -5.16 -29.94 -11.56
CA LEU A 139 -4.90 -31.38 -11.51
C LEU A 139 -3.68 -31.75 -10.66
N ILE A 140 -2.59 -30.97 -10.72
CA ILE A 140 -1.30 -31.34 -10.12
C ILE A 140 -1.03 -30.59 -8.81
N CYS A 141 -1.41 -29.31 -8.73
CA CYS A 141 -1.18 -28.46 -7.56
C CYS A 141 -2.39 -27.56 -7.27
N PRO A 142 -3.54 -28.14 -6.91
CA PRO A 142 -4.77 -27.38 -6.72
C PRO A 142 -4.62 -26.31 -5.63
N TYR A 143 -5.27 -25.18 -5.84
CA TYR A 143 -5.25 -24.06 -4.91
C TYR A 143 -6.40 -24.17 -3.93
N ALA A 144 -6.10 -23.97 -2.64
CA ALA A 144 -7.14 -23.86 -1.63
C ALA A 144 -7.70 -22.44 -1.59
N LYS A 145 -9.03 -22.29 -1.47
CA LYS A 145 -9.66 -20.99 -1.20
C LYS A 145 -9.11 -20.41 0.10
N GLY A 146 -8.71 -19.13 0.08
CA GLY A 146 -8.07 -18.47 1.22
C GLY A 146 -6.58 -18.83 1.41
N GLY A 147 -6.01 -19.66 0.53
CA GLY A 147 -4.60 -20.02 0.56
C GLY A 147 -3.67 -18.91 0.06
N LYS A 148 -2.39 -19.03 0.39
CA LYS A 148 -1.31 -18.20 -0.14
C LYS A 148 -0.48 -19.02 -1.12
N ILE A 149 -0.39 -18.57 -2.36
CA ILE A 149 0.28 -19.30 -3.44
C ILE A 149 1.46 -18.48 -3.95
N GLY A 150 2.64 -19.10 -4.06
CA GLY A 150 3.83 -18.49 -4.62
C GLY A 150 4.13 -19.03 -6.02
N LEU A 151 4.31 -18.12 -6.99
CA LEU A 151 4.77 -18.43 -8.33
C LEU A 151 6.22 -17.98 -8.49
N PHE A 152 7.15 -18.93 -8.55
CA PHE A 152 8.57 -18.67 -8.66
C PHE A 152 9.09 -19.04 -10.04
N GLY A 153 9.99 -18.23 -10.57
CA GLY A 153 10.62 -18.48 -11.86
C GLY A 153 11.44 -17.29 -12.34
N GLY A 154 12.33 -17.50 -13.30
CA GLY A 154 13.12 -16.46 -13.95
C GLY A 154 12.28 -15.50 -14.80
N ALA A 155 12.95 -14.56 -15.47
CA ALA A 155 12.30 -13.67 -16.42
C ALA A 155 11.78 -14.46 -17.65
N GLY A 156 10.63 -14.07 -18.19
CA GLY A 156 10.10 -14.63 -19.44
C GLY A 156 9.45 -16.03 -19.34
N VAL A 157 9.32 -16.62 -18.14
CA VAL A 157 8.74 -17.97 -17.98
C VAL A 157 7.20 -18.01 -17.91
N GLY A 158 6.54 -16.87 -18.13
CA GLY A 158 5.08 -16.81 -18.22
C GLY A 158 4.34 -16.57 -16.89
N LYS A 159 5.02 -16.19 -15.79
CA LYS A 159 4.36 -15.89 -14.50
C LYS A 159 3.23 -14.88 -14.63
N THR A 160 3.49 -13.77 -15.32
CA THR A 160 2.49 -12.72 -15.53
C THR A 160 1.30 -13.20 -16.35
N VAL A 161 1.55 -14.03 -17.37
CA VAL A 161 0.48 -14.63 -18.19
C VAL A 161 -0.42 -15.51 -17.32
N LEU A 162 0.18 -16.33 -16.46
CA LEU A 162 -0.55 -17.18 -15.53
C LEU A 162 -1.40 -16.36 -14.55
N ILE A 163 -0.85 -15.27 -13.98
CA ILE A 163 -1.59 -14.37 -13.09
C ILE A 163 -2.76 -13.70 -13.81
N MET A 164 -2.55 -13.24 -15.04
CA MET A 164 -3.60 -12.63 -15.87
C MET A 164 -4.74 -13.61 -16.13
N GLU A 165 -4.42 -14.86 -16.44
CA GLU A 165 -5.42 -15.91 -16.67
C GLU A 165 -6.20 -16.25 -15.38
N LEU A 166 -5.52 -16.32 -14.24
CA LEU A 166 -6.17 -16.48 -12.94
C LEU A 166 -7.15 -15.35 -12.63
N ILE A 167 -6.75 -14.10 -12.84
CA ILE A 167 -7.61 -12.92 -12.64
C ILE A 167 -8.84 -13.01 -13.55
N HIS A 168 -8.63 -13.34 -14.83
CA HIS A 168 -9.72 -13.48 -15.79
C HIS A 168 -10.72 -14.57 -15.37
N ASN A 169 -10.21 -15.75 -15.00
CA ASN A 169 -11.06 -16.89 -14.62
C ASN A 169 -11.81 -16.64 -13.31
N VAL A 170 -11.18 -16.01 -12.32
CA VAL A 170 -11.86 -15.62 -11.07
C VAL A 170 -13.00 -14.63 -11.36
N ALA A 171 -12.79 -13.65 -12.23
CA ALA A 171 -13.81 -12.69 -12.57
C ALA A 171 -14.98 -13.32 -13.35
N THR A 172 -14.68 -14.22 -14.31
CA THR A 172 -15.71 -14.78 -15.21
C THR A 172 -16.46 -15.97 -14.62
N ALA A 173 -15.75 -16.89 -13.95
CA ALA A 173 -16.34 -18.13 -13.42
C ALA A 173 -16.87 -17.97 -11.98
N HIS A 174 -16.26 -17.14 -11.17
CA HIS A 174 -16.62 -17.01 -9.75
C HIS A 174 -17.27 -15.67 -9.39
N GLY A 175 -17.38 -14.73 -10.36
CA GLY A 175 -17.92 -13.38 -10.09
C GLY A 175 -17.12 -12.61 -9.03
N GLY A 176 -15.85 -12.99 -8.82
CA GLY A 176 -14.98 -12.41 -7.81
C GLY A 176 -14.33 -11.12 -8.26
N LEU A 177 -13.83 -10.36 -7.30
CA LEU A 177 -13.02 -9.18 -7.51
C LEU A 177 -11.54 -9.55 -7.38
N SER A 178 -10.70 -8.95 -8.22
CA SER A 178 -9.25 -9.15 -8.17
C SER A 178 -8.55 -7.83 -7.90
N VAL A 179 -7.59 -7.84 -6.97
CA VAL A 179 -6.73 -6.71 -6.68
C VAL A 179 -5.30 -7.09 -7.07
N PHE A 180 -4.71 -6.31 -7.96
CA PHE A 180 -3.32 -6.51 -8.37
C PHE A 180 -2.44 -5.45 -7.72
N THR A 181 -1.36 -5.87 -7.05
CA THR A 181 -0.36 -4.98 -6.46
C THR A 181 0.99 -5.24 -7.10
N GLY A 182 1.60 -4.19 -7.66
CA GLY A 182 2.96 -4.23 -8.22
C GLY A 182 3.96 -3.66 -7.24
N VAL A 183 4.98 -4.45 -6.88
CA VAL A 183 6.13 -4.00 -6.10
C VAL A 183 7.36 -4.22 -6.97
N GLU A 184 7.60 -3.31 -7.90
CA GLU A 184 8.77 -3.39 -8.78
C GLU A 184 9.60 -2.11 -8.71
N SER A 185 10.90 -2.27 -8.86
CA SER A 185 11.86 -1.18 -9.00
C SER A 185 11.91 -0.57 -10.41
N VAL A 186 11.01 -0.99 -11.30
CA VAL A 186 10.92 -0.54 -12.70
C VAL A 186 9.56 0.13 -12.91
N PRO A 187 9.47 1.27 -13.61
CA PRO A 187 8.21 1.91 -13.89
C PRO A 187 7.28 0.93 -14.60
N VAL A 188 6.18 0.62 -13.95
CA VAL A 188 5.12 -0.22 -14.51
C VAL A 188 4.58 0.50 -15.74
N LYS A 189 4.84 -0.04 -16.93
CA LYS A 189 4.05 0.31 -18.10
C LYS A 189 2.61 -0.09 -17.79
N GLU A 190 1.72 0.88 -17.87
CA GLU A 190 0.30 0.80 -17.59
C GLU A 190 -0.30 -0.57 -17.91
N MET A 191 -0.60 -1.37 -16.90
CA MET A 191 -1.48 -2.51 -17.07
C MET A 191 -2.91 -2.03 -16.80
N THR A 192 -3.60 -1.68 -17.86
CA THR A 192 -5.03 -1.37 -17.81
C THR A 192 -5.79 -2.68 -17.66
N PHE A 193 -6.28 -2.96 -16.46
CA PHE A 193 -7.21 -4.07 -16.26
C PHE A 193 -8.63 -3.58 -16.58
N THR A 194 -9.17 -4.02 -17.70
CA THR A 194 -10.58 -3.80 -18.03
C THR A 194 -11.35 -5.00 -17.51
N THR A 195 -12.04 -4.85 -16.39
CA THR A 195 -13.13 -5.76 -16.01
C THR A 195 -14.37 -5.32 -16.79
N ARG A 196 -14.89 -6.19 -17.66
CA ARG A 196 -16.25 -6.10 -18.18
C ARG A 196 -17.19 -6.82 -17.26
#